data_75795e51dcb1d24a3b198a0c1b5883a5
#
_entry.id   75795e51dcb1d24a3b198a0c1b5883a5
#
_cell.length_a   1.000
_cell.length_b   1.000
_cell.length_c   1.000
_cell.angle_alpha   90.00
_cell.angle_beta   90.00
_cell.angle_gamma   90.00
#
_symmetry.space_group_name_H-M   'P 1'
#
loop_
_entity.id
_entity.type
_entity.pdbx_description
1 polymer ?
#
loop_
_entity_poly.entity_id
_entity_poly.type
_entity_poly.pdbx_seq_one_letter_code
_entity_poly.pdbx_strand_id
1 'polypeptide(L)'
;YTSYTPYQAEISQGRLEALLNFQTAVISLTGMEIGNCSLLDEATAAAEALLMMFALRSREAVKEGRNQLFVDRNIFPQTLDVLLTRSEPFGIELIVDEYDEYSFTGKEFGAIVQYPAANGAVRDYADFTAAAHAKGALVTAVADLLALALLKAPGEWGADIAVGSTQRLGTPMGLGGPSAGYMTTREAFKRNMPGRIIGVSVDRLGNRALRMALQMREQHIK
;
A
#
# COMPACT_ATOMS: atom_id res chain seq x y z
N TYR A 1 -28.94 -6.22 -5.19
CA TYR A 1 -28.05 -5.26 -4.53
C TYR A 1 -28.11 -3.93 -5.26
N THR A 2 -28.08 -2.82 -4.51
CA THR A 2 -28.05 -1.46 -5.04
C THR A 2 -26.67 -0.84 -4.86
N SER A 3 -26.36 0.20 -5.62
CA SER A 3 -25.12 0.97 -5.44
C SER A 3 -25.15 1.88 -4.19
N TYR A 4 -26.29 1.95 -3.51
CA TYR A 4 -26.42 2.73 -2.28
C TYR A 4 -25.49 2.21 -1.18
N THR A 5 -24.67 3.12 -0.63
CA THR A 5 -23.82 2.83 0.53
C THR A 5 -24.53 3.32 1.78
N PRO A 6 -24.86 2.45 2.75
CA PRO A 6 -25.52 2.85 3.98
C PRO A 6 -24.64 3.82 4.76
N TYR A 7 -25.28 4.78 5.41
CA TYR A 7 -24.59 5.79 6.23
C TYR A 7 -23.81 5.17 7.40
N GLN A 8 -24.36 4.10 7.98
CA GLN A 8 -23.65 3.24 8.94
C GLN A 8 -23.27 1.94 8.24
N ALA A 9 -21.98 1.72 8.05
CA ALA A 9 -21.48 0.56 7.30
C ALA A 9 -21.88 -0.78 7.95
N GLU A 10 -21.96 -0.83 9.28
CA GLU A 10 -22.28 -2.02 10.06
C GLU A 10 -23.71 -2.53 9.82
N ILE A 11 -24.63 -1.72 9.32
CA ILE A 11 -25.97 -2.17 8.89
C ILE A 11 -25.86 -3.12 7.68
N SER A 12 -24.82 -2.99 6.89
CA SER A 12 -24.61 -3.77 5.67
C SER A 12 -23.58 -4.89 5.88
N GLN A 13 -23.88 -5.84 6.75
CA GLN A 13 -22.97 -6.92 7.14
C GLN A 13 -22.44 -7.73 5.94
N GLY A 14 -23.26 -8.01 4.93
CA GLY A 14 -22.83 -8.70 3.72
C GLY A 14 -21.83 -7.91 2.88
N ARG A 15 -21.90 -6.57 2.88
CA ARG A 15 -20.85 -5.73 2.24
C ARG A 15 -19.56 -5.76 3.04
N LEU A 16 -19.64 -5.70 4.36
CA LEU A 16 -18.46 -5.81 5.22
C LEU A 16 -17.80 -7.18 5.05
N GLU A 17 -18.57 -8.25 4.88
CA GLU A 17 -18.02 -9.58 4.60
C GLU A 17 -17.29 -9.63 3.25
N ALA A 18 -17.86 -9.03 2.20
CA ALA A 18 -17.18 -8.92 0.91
C ALA A 18 -15.86 -8.13 1.01
N LEU A 19 -15.85 -7.04 1.76
CA LEU A 19 -14.64 -6.24 2.00
C LEU A 19 -13.61 -7.02 2.85
N LEU A 20 -14.05 -7.80 3.84
CA LEU A 20 -13.16 -8.67 4.61
C LEU A 20 -12.53 -9.75 3.73
N ASN A 21 -13.30 -10.36 2.82
CA ASN A 21 -12.77 -11.32 1.85
C ASN A 21 -11.75 -10.67 0.92
N PHE A 22 -12.01 -9.44 0.45
CA PHE A 22 -11.06 -8.67 -0.33
C PHE A 22 -9.74 -8.44 0.45
N GLN A 23 -9.83 -7.96 1.70
CA GLN A 23 -8.65 -7.78 2.56
C GLN A 23 -7.84 -9.08 2.69
N THR A 24 -8.52 -10.18 2.97
CA THR A 24 -7.89 -11.50 3.13
C THR A 24 -7.17 -11.92 1.86
N ALA A 25 -7.79 -11.71 0.69
CA ALA A 25 -7.20 -12.07 -0.59
C ALA A 25 -5.93 -11.26 -0.90
N VAL A 26 -5.97 -9.93 -0.72
CA VAL A 26 -4.80 -9.09 -1.00
C VAL A 26 -3.66 -9.32 0.00
N ILE A 27 -3.97 -9.57 1.27
CA ILE A 27 -2.99 -9.96 2.29
C ILE A 27 -2.29 -11.26 1.89
N SER A 28 -3.07 -12.28 1.52
CA SER A 28 -2.55 -13.58 1.13
C SER A 28 -1.65 -13.51 -0.10
N LEU A 29 -2.06 -12.78 -1.15
CA LEU A 29 -1.29 -12.65 -2.39
C LEU A 29 0.01 -11.86 -2.19
N THR A 30 -0.01 -10.86 -1.32
CA THR A 30 1.17 -10.02 -1.07
C THR A 30 2.11 -10.58 0.00
N GLY A 31 1.70 -11.63 0.73
CA GLY A 31 2.47 -12.19 1.84
C GLY A 31 2.64 -11.23 3.02
N MET A 32 1.73 -10.27 3.16
CA MET A 32 1.74 -9.28 4.24
C MET A 32 0.84 -9.70 5.41
N GLU A 33 0.83 -8.93 6.49
CA GLU A 33 0.13 -9.26 7.73
C GLU A 33 -1.24 -8.58 7.85
N ILE A 34 -1.39 -7.38 7.28
CA ILE A 34 -2.61 -6.59 7.33
C ILE A 34 -2.84 -5.84 6.01
N GLY A 35 -4.10 -5.63 5.65
CA GLY A 35 -4.51 -4.90 4.45
C GLY A 35 -5.73 -4.04 4.68
N ASN A 36 -5.88 -2.99 3.90
CA ASN A 36 -7.08 -2.16 3.89
C ASN A 36 -8.16 -2.71 2.93
N CYS A 37 -9.36 -2.09 3.00
CA CYS A 37 -10.46 -2.49 2.13
C CYS A 37 -10.26 -2.09 0.67
N SER A 38 -9.75 -0.89 0.41
CA SER A 38 -9.38 -0.37 -0.91
C SER A 38 -8.82 1.04 -0.81
N LEU A 39 -8.12 1.46 -1.86
CA LEU A 39 -7.77 2.84 -2.19
C LEU A 39 -8.29 3.16 -3.59
N LEU A 40 -8.05 4.39 -4.07
CA LEU A 40 -8.59 4.83 -5.35
C LEU A 40 -7.99 4.05 -6.52
N ASP A 41 -6.67 4.10 -6.68
CA ASP A 41 -5.93 3.45 -7.76
C ASP A 41 -4.49 3.13 -7.32
N GLU A 42 -3.70 2.55 -8.23
CA GLU A 42 -2.30 2.18 -7.96
C GLU A 42 -1.43 3.39 -7.64
N ALA A 43 -1.51 4.45 -8.43
CA ALA A 43 -0.65 5.61 -8.28
C ALA A 43 -0.92 6.36 -6.96
N THR A 44 -2.20 6.53 -6.60
CA THR A 44 -2.56 7.12 -5.30
C THR A 44 -2.21 6.19 -4.14
N ALA A 45 -2.32 4.88 -4.30
CA ALA A 45 -1.88 3.92 -3.29
C ALA A 45 -0.36 3.99 -3.05
N ALA A 46 0.43 4.14 -4.11
CA ALA A 46 1.88 4.36 -4.01
C ALA A 46 2.21 5.69 -3.30
N ALA A 47 1.45 6.76 -3.59
CA ALA A 47 1.62 8.05 -2.91
C ALA A 47 1.19 7.99 -1.43
N GLU A 48 0.16 7.24 -1.07
CA GLU A 48 -0.19 6.99 0.32
C GLU A 48 0.90 6.18 1.04
N ALA A 49 1.52 5.20 0.37
CA ALA A 49 2.66 4.47 0.92
C ALA A 49 3.88 5.38 1.15
N LEU A 50 4.18 6.30 0.21
CA LEU A 50 5.21 7.33 0.39
C LEU A 50 4.97 8.13 1.68
N LEU A 51 3.76 8.68 1.84
CA LEU A 51 3.41 9.49 3.01
C LEU A 51 3.42 8.66 4.31
N MET A 52 2.98 7.41 4.24
CA MET A 52 3.05 6.48 5.36
C MET A 52 4.49 6.21 5.79
N MET A 53 5.41 5.90 4.85
CA MET A 53 6.84 5.73 5.15
C MET A 53 7.44 7.01 5.74
N PHE A 54 7.08 8.18 5.21
CA PHE A 54 7.53 9.48 5.73
C PHE A 54 7.07 9.72 7.16
N ALA A 55 5.85 9.33 7.52
CA ALA A 55 5.30 9.43 8.87
C ALA A 55 5.91 8.41 9.85
N LEU A 56 6.38 7.26 9.34
CA LEU A 56 6.99 6.18 10.14
C LEU A 56 8.47 6.42 10.47
N ARG A 57 9.07 7.53 10.01
CA ARG A 57 10.47 7.85 10.32
C ARG A 57 10.71 7.88 11.84
N SER A 58 11.83 7.34 12.27
CA SER A 58 12.26 7.44 13.66
C SER A 58 12.47 8.91 14.06
N ARG A 59 12.49 9.18 15.37
CA ARG A 59 12.77 10.53 15.88
C ARG A 59 14.16 11.03 15.44
N GLU A 60 15.12 10.14 15.33
CA GLU A 60 16.48 10.41 14.86
C GLU A 60 16.45 10.79 13.38
N ALA A 61 15.78 9.99 12.53
CA ALA A 61 15.63 10.27 11.10
C ALA A 61 14.96 11.64 10.83
N VAL A 62 13.98 12.00 11.64
CA VAL A 62 13.33 13.33 11.57
C VAL A 62 14.30 14.45 11.96
N LYS A 63 15.09 14.28 13.03
CA LYS A 63 16.10 15.26 13.45
C LYS A 63 17.24 15.44 12.44
N GLU A 64 17.63 14.34 11.79
CA GLU A 64 18.65 14.32 10.73
C GLU A 64 18.14 14.88 9.40
N GLY A 65 16.82 15.18 9.30
CA GLY A 65 16.22 15.70 8.07
C GLY A 65 16.17 14.68 6.94
N ARG A 66 16.03 13.40 7.23
CA ARG A 66 15.91 12.35 6.20
C ARG A 66 14.61 12.54 5.44
N ASN A 67 14.70 13.11 4.25
CA ASN A 67 13.55 13.47 3.40
C ASN A 67 13.69 12.94 1.97
N GLN A 68 14.65 12.03 1.71
CA GLN A 68 14.83 11.43 0.40
C GLN A 68 14.05 10.12 0.28
N LEU A 69 13.44 9.90 -0.88
CA LEU A 69 12.77 8.67 -1.26
C LEU A 69 13.38 8.17 -2.56
N PHE A 70 13.91 6.95 -2.54
CA PHE A 70 14.32 6.28 -3.78
C PHE A 70 13.08 5.79 -4.55
N VAL A 71 13.08 5.97 -5.87
CA VAL A 71 12.05 5.45 -6.78
C VAL A 71 12.75 4.76 -7.94
N ASP A 72 12.48 3.47 -8.16
CA ASP A 72 13.02 2.73 -9.30
C ASP A 72 12.57 3.42 -10.61
N ARG A 73 13.51 3.70 -11.50
CA ARG A 73 13.26 4.30 -12.81
C ARG A 73 12.24 3.52 -13.65
N ASN A 74 12.14 2.23 -13.43
CA ASN A 74 11.21 1.33 -14.11
C ASN A 74 9.81 1.27 -13.47
N ILE A 75 9.43 2.28 -12.68
CA ILE A 75 8.04 2.49 -12.24
C ILE A 75 7.18 3.01 -13.41
N PHE A 76 5.85 2.80 -13.35
CA PHE A 76 4.97 3.38 -14.36
C PHE A 76 5.00 4.91 -14.33
N PRO A 77 5.07 5.59 -15.51
CA PRO A 77 5.18 7.05 -15.59
C PRO A 77 4.07 7.78 -14.83
N GLN A 78 2.82 7.34 -14.95
CA GLN A 78 1.70 7.95 -14.24
C GLN A 78 1.82 7.82 -12.71
N THR A 79 2.45 6.75 -12.22
CA THR A 79 2.71 6.59 -10.78
C THR A 79 3.79 7.57 -10.33
N LEU A 80 4.85 7.74 -11.13
CA LEU A 80 5.90 8.72 -10.84
C LEU A 80 5.35 10.14 -10.79
N ASP A 81 4.48 10.52 -11.73
CA ASP A 81 3.86 11.86 -11.77
C ASP A 81 3.04 12.15 -10.50
N VAL A 82 2.29 11.16 -10.01
CA VAL A 82 1.54 11.29 -8.77
C VAL A 82 2.47 11.37 -7.56
N LEU A 83 3.54 10.57 -7.52
CA LEU A 83 4.55 10.64 -6.45
C LEU A 83 5.21 12.02 -6.39
N LEU A 84 5.60 12.60 -7.54
CA LEU A 84 6.16 13.96 -7.64
C LEU A 84 5.19 15.00 -7.07
N THR A 85 3.94 14.96 -7.52
CA THR A 85 2.90 15.89 -7.07
C THR A 85 2.64 15.81 -5.56
N ARG A 86 2.64 14.60 -5.01
CA ARG A 86 2.32 14.35 -3.59
C ARG A 86 3.53 14.56 -2.66
N SER A 87 4.75 14.50 -3.17
CA SER A 87 5.98 14.71 -2.40
C SER A 87 6.29 16.20 -2.19
N GLU A 88 5.98 17.05 -3.16
CA GLU A 88 6.32 18.46 -3.17
C GLU A 88 5.86 19.24 -1.91
N PRO A 89 4.59 19.15 -1.46
CA PRO A 89 4.12 19.89 -0.28
C PRO A 89 4.82 19.51 1.03
N PHE A 90 5.45 18.35 1.07
CA PHE A 90 6.15 17.83 2.25
C PHE A 90 7.67 18.04 2.20
N GLY A 91 8.18 18.64 1.13
CA GLY A 91 9.62 18.82 0.92
C GLY A 91 10.37 17.49 0.76
N ILE A 92 9.70 16.46 0.24
CA ILE A 92 10.29 15.15 -0.02
C ILE A 92 11.01 15.19 -1.37
N GLU A 93 12.28 14.82 -1.38
CA GLU A 93 13.11 14.72 -2.58
C GLU A 93 13.03 13.29 -3.14
N LEU A 94 12.60 13.15 -4.40
CA LEU A 94 12.59 11.86 -5.10
C LEU A 94 13.92 11.64 -5.82
N ILE A 95 14.58 10.53 -5.53
CA ILE A 95 15.77 10.06 -6.22
C ILE A 95 15.33 8.96 -7.19
N VAL A 96 15.28 9.28 -8.48
CA VAL A 96 14.85 8.33 -9.53
C VAL A 96 16.07 7.74 -10.19
N ASP A 97 16.35 6.45 -9.95
CA ASP A 97 17.52 5.75 -10.47
C ASP A 97 17.26 4.25 -10.68
N GLU A 98 18.22 3.52 -11.24
CA GLU A 98 18.14 2.06 -11.37
C GLU A 98 18.40 1.39 -10.03
N TYR A 99 17.55 0.42 -9.65
CA TYR A 99 17.61 -0.24 -8.34
C TYR A 99 18.91 -1.00 -8.08
N ASP A 100 19.53 -1.56 -9.13
CA ASP A 100 20.75 -2.39 -9.07
C ASP A 100 22.06 -1.57 -9.11
N GLU A 101 21.98 -0.30 -9.48
CA GLU A 101 23.11 0.64 -9.47
C GLU A 101 23.09 1.56 -8.24
N TYR A 102 21.98 1.62 -7.50
CA TYR A 102 21.79 2.54 -6.40
C TYR A 102 22.39 2.05 -5.08
N SER A 103 23.09 2.95 -4.41
CA SER A 103 23.63 2.70 -3.07
C SER A 103 23.01 3.64 -2.04
N PHE A 104 22.30 3.09 -1.07
CA PHE A 104 21.67 3.87 0.00
C PHE A 104 22.71 4.63 0.84
N THR A 105 22.47 5.93 0.98
CA THR A 105 23.38 6.86 1.72
C THR A 105 23.00 7.00 3.19
N GLY A 106 21.76 6.65 3.56
CA GLY A 106 21.17 6.86 4.88
C GLY A 106 20.39 8.17 5.00
N LYS A 107 20.22 8.91 3.92
CA LYS A 107 19.31 10.07 3.84
C LYS A 107 17.90 9.68 3.42
N GLU A 108 17.78 8.50 2.83
CA GLU A 108 16.51 7.94 2.38
C GLU A 108 15.72 7.42 3.58
N PHE A 109 14.42 7.77 3.62
CA PHE A 109 13.49 7.18 4.58
C PHE A 109 12.76 5.98 3.99
N GLY A 110 12.78 5.82 2.67
CA GLY A 110 12.12 4.73 2.00
C GLY A 110 12.54 4.57 0.54
N ALA A 111 12.05 3.48 -0.05
CA ALA A 111 12.22 3.16 -1.47
C ALA A 111 10.93 2.60 -2.04
N ILE A 112 10.67 2.87 -3.32
CA ILE A 112 9.52 2.34 -4.08
C ILE A 112 10.04 1.64 -5.32
N VAL A 113 9.61 0.38 -5.52
CA VAL A 113 9.93 -0.43 -6.69
C VAL A 113 8.66 -0.97 -7.33
N GLN A 114 8.67 -1.15 -8.66
CA GLN A 114 7.56 -1.73 -9.43
C GLN A 114 7.78 -3.22 -9.64
N TYR A 115 6.75 -4.06 -9.40
CA TYR A 115 6.87 -5.51 -9.47
C TYR A 115 5.64 -6.18 -10.13
N PRO A 116 5.76 -6.73 -11.37
CA PRO A 116 6.89 -6.59 -12.29
C PRO A 116 7.15 -5.13 -12.67
N ALA A 117 8.38 -4.85 -13.12
CA ALA A 117 8.78 -3.52 -13.59
C ALA A 117 8.00 -3.07 -14.83
N ALA A 118 7.95 -1.77 -15.11
CA ALA A 118 7.20 -1.21 -16.25
C ALA A 118 7.66 -1.74 -17.62
N ASN A 119 8.92 -2.17 -17.73
CA ASN A 119 9.47 -2.82 -18.91
C ASN A 119 9.18 -4.34 -18.97
N GLY A 120 8.38 -4.87 -18.03
CA GLY A 120 8.01 -6.29 -17.93
C GLY A 120 9.03 -7.19 -17.22
N ALA A 121 10.16 -6.64 -16.75
CA ALA A 121 11.16 -7.42 -16.05
C ALA A 121 10.66 -7.89 -14.68
N VAL A 122 10.88 -9.17 -14.38
CA VAL A 122 10.68 -9.73 -13.03
C VAL A 122 12.04 -9.74 -12.34
N ARG A 123 12.18 -8.99 -11.28
CA ARG A 123 13.44 -8.75 -10.58
C ARG A 123 13.40 -9.34 -9.17
N ASP A 124 14.54 -9.75 -8.65
CA ASP A 124 14.68 -10.11 -7.24
C ASP A 124 15.13 -8.87 -6.46
N TYR A 125 14.28 -8.39 -5.57
CA TYR A 125 14.54 -7.22 -4.75
C TYR A 125 15.02 -7.56 -3.33
N ALA A 126 15.37 -8.82 -3.02
CA ALA A 126 15.73 -9.23 -1.66
C ALA A 126 16.98 -8.49 -1.16
N ASP A 127 18.07 -8.49 -1.95
CA ASP A 127 19.32 -7.83 -1.58
C ASP A 127 19.16 -6.29 -1.52
N PHE A 128 18.42 -5.71 -2.47
CA PHE A 128 18.09 -4.28 -2.46
C PHE A 128 17.33 -3.91 -1.19
N THR A 129 16.33 -4.70 -0.80
CA THR A 129 15.54 -4.49 0.41
C THR A 129 16.40 -4.61 1.66
N ALA A 130 17.29 -5.60 1.72
CA ALA A 130 18.22 -5.75 2.84
C ALA A 130 19.18 -4.54 2.95
N ALA A 131 19.67 -4.02 1.83
CA ALA A 131 20.50 -2.81 1.79
C ALA A 131 19.75 -1.56 2.27
N ALA A 132 18.48 -1.38 1.85
CA ALA A 132 17.61 -0.30 2.32
C ALA A 132 17.40 -0.38 3.84
N HIS A 133 17.04 -1.55 4.34
CA HIS A 133 16.83 -1.79 5.78
C HIS A 133 18.09 -1.55 6.62
N ALA A 134 19.26 -1.91 6.10
CA ALA A 134 20.54 -1.65 6.78
C ALA A 134 20.81 -0.15 7.00
N LYS A 135 20.18 0.71 6.21
CA LYS A 135 20.21 2.18 6.32
C LYS A 135 18.97 2.78 6.99
N GLY A 136 18.03 1.93 7.43
CA GLY A 136 16.80 2.36 8.09
C GLY A 136 15.72 2.90 7.14
N ALA A 137 15.80 2.60 5.84
CA ALA A 137 14.79 2.92 4.85
C ALA A 137 13.80 1.76 4.71
N LEU A 138 12.48 2.07 4.62
CA LEU A 138 11.43 1.10 4.36
C LEU A 138 11.28 0.86 2.85
N VAL A 139 10.77 -0.30 2.44
CA VAL A 139 10.59 -0.64 1.03
C VAL A 139 9.13 -0.91 0.71
N THR A 140 8.61 -0.21 -0.30
CA THR A 140 7.28 -0.41 -0.87
C THR A 140 7.40 -1.08 -2.24
N ALA A 141 6.67 -2.18 -2.42
CA ALA A 141 6.44 -2.81 -3.72
C ALA A 141 5.13 -2.31 -4.34
N VAL A 142 5.20 -1.72 -5.53
CA VAL A 142 4.02 -1.49 -6.37
C VAL A 142 3.82 -2.74 -7.21
N ALA A 143 2.89 -3.61 -6.80
CA ALA A 143 2.81 -4.97 -7.29
C ALA A 143 1.49 -5.29 -8.00
N ASP A 144 1.60 -5.97 -9.15
CA ASP A 144 0.45 -6.51 -9.87
C ASP A 144 -0.06 -7.79 -9.18
N LEU A 145 -1.22 -7.71 -8.54
CA LEU A 145 -1.82 -8.85 -7.81
C LEU A 145 -2.01 -10.10 -8.66
N LEU A 146 -2.32 -9.98 -9.94
CA LEU A 146 -2.49 -11.15 -10.80
C LEU A 146 -1.14 -11.83 -11.04
N ALA A 147 -0.07 -11.07 -11.20
CA ALA A 147 1.28 -11.62 -11.32
C ALA A 147 1.71 -12.35 -10.03
N LEU A 148 1.28 -11.89 -8.85
CA LEU A 148 1.60 -12.53 -7.56
C LEU A 148 1.00 -13.92 -7.39
N ALA A 149 0.06 -14.35 -8.25
CA ALA A 149 -0.38 -15.75 -8.31
C ALA A 149 0.73 -16.71 -8.77
N LEU A 150 1.77 -16.19 -9.42
CA LEU A 150 2.91 -16.95 -9.95
C LEU A 150 4.25 -16.51 -9.37
N LEU A 151 4.37 -15.26 -8.96
CA LEU A 151 5.62 -14.66 -8.49
C LEU A 151 5.71 -14.72 -6.97
N LYS A 152 6.93 -14.64 -6.45
CA LYS A 152 7.21 -14.56 -5.02
C LYS A 152 6.57 -13.30 -4.43
N ALA A 153 5.82 -13.47 -3.35
CA ALA A 153 5.11 -12.37 -2.73
C ALA A 153 6.06 -11.29 -2.15
N PRO A 154 5.71 -9.99 -2.22
CA PRO A 154 6.53 -8.92 -1.67
C PRO A 154 6.92 -9.10 -0.21
N GLY A 155 6.02 -9.59 0.63
CA GLY A 155 6.32 -9.88 2.04
C GLY A 155 7.40 -10.94 2.23
N GLU A 156 7.51 -11.91 1.31
CA GLU A 156 8.49 -13.01 1.38
C GLU A 156 9.93 -12.56 1.03
N TRP A 157 10.10 -11.49 0.24
CA TRP A 157 11.42 -10.92 -0.03
C TRP A 157 11.72 -9.66 0.80
N GLY A 158 10.86 -9.37 1.78
CA GLY A 158 11.14 -8.40 2.82
C GLY A 158 10.53 -7.02 2.65
N ALA A 159 9.69 -6.77 1.63
CA ALA A 159 8.98 -5.51 1.51
C ALA A 159 8.18 -5.18 2.78
N ASP A 160 8.11 -3.91 3.11
CA ASP A 160 7.37 -3.41 4.28
C ASP A 160 5.92 -3.09 3.95
N ILE A 161 5.69 -2.64 2.72
CA ILE A 161 4.39 -2.23 2.19
C ILE A 161 4.26 -2.82 0.78
N ALA A 162 3.06 -3.30 0.43
CA ALA A 162 2.73 -3.59 -0.96
C ALA A 162 1.45 -2.86 -1.33
N VAL A 163 1.47 -2.22 -2.50
CA VAL A 163 0.36 -1.46 -3.08
C VAL A 163 0.18 -1.84 -4.54
N GLY A 164 -0.96 -1.49 -5.12
CA GLY A 164 -1.21 -1.75 -6.54
C GLY A 164 -2.67 -1.62 -6.89
N SER A 165 -3.04 -2.15 -8.06
CA SER A 165 -4.42 -2.19 -8.54
C SER A 165 -4.98 -3.60 -8.51
N THR A 166 -6.29 -3.71 -8.21
CA THR A 166 -7.05 -4.96 -8.32
C THR A 166 -7.79 -5.09 -9.64
N GLN A 167 -7.64 -4.14 -10.56
CA GLN A 167 -8.39 -4.10 -11.83
C GLN A 167 -8.25 -5.40 -12.64
N ARG A 168 -7.06 -6.00 -12.65
CA ARG A 168 -6.79 -7.24 -13.38
C ARG A 168 -7.49 -8.49 -12.83
N LEU A 169 -8.10 -8.40 -11.65
CA LEU A 169 -8.89 -9.49 -11.07
C LEU A 169 -10.36 -9.50 -11.56
N GLY A 170 -10.61 -9.04 -12.78
CA GLY A 170 -11.91 -9.16 -13.46
C GLY A 170 -12.66 -7.86 -13.69
N THR A 171 -12.10 -6.71 -13.37
CA THR A 171 -12.69 -5.42 -13.70
C THR A 171 -12.39 -5.05 -15.14
N PRO A 172 -13.41 -4.85 -16.03
CA PRO A 172 -13.17 -4.48 -17.41
C PRO A 172 -12.55 -3.09 -17.51
N MET A 173 -11.64 -2.92 -18.47
CA MET A 173 -10.98 -1.62 -18.67
C MET A 173 -11.97 -0.53 -19.10
N GLY A 174 -12.97 -0.85 -19.93
CA GLY A 174 -13.90 0.16 -20.43
C GLY A 174 -13.18 1.37 -21.00
N LEU A 175 -13.71 2.55 -20.82
CA LEU A 175 -13.06 3.82 -21.17
C LEU A 175 -12.22 4.38 -19.99
N GLY A 176 -11.39 3.54 -19.38
CA GLY A 176 -10.66 3.83 -18.16
C GLY A 176 -11.17 3.03 -16.95
N GLY A 177 -12.42 2.59 -16.99
CA GLY A 177 -13.09 1.68 -16.06
C GLY A 177 -13.11 2.15 -14.61
N PRO A 178 -13.83 1.44 -13.74
CA PRO A 178 -13.64 1.59 -12.32
C PRO A 178 -12.27 1.05 -11.90
N SER A 179 -11.60 1.73 -11.01
CA SER A 179 -10.32 1.33 -10.43
C SER A 179 -10.48 1.05 -8.94
N ALA A 180 -9.66 0.17 -8.41
CA ALA A 180 -9.53 -0.05 -6.99
C ALA A 180 -8.07 -0.36 -6.67
N GLY A 181 -7.43 0.52 -5.91
CA GLY A 181 -6.12 0.28 -5.36
C GLY A 181 -6.20 -0.53 -4.07
N TYR A 182 -5.11 -1.18 -3.70
CA TYR A 182 -4.96 -1.86 -2.42
C TYR A 182 -3.69 -1.39 -1.71
N MET A 183 -3.66 -1.59 -0.41
CA MET A 183 -2.45 -1.45 0.40
C MET A 183 -2.43 -2.56 1.45
N THR A 184 -1.29 -3.23 1.55
CA THR A 184 -0.99 -4.21 2.59
C THR A 184 0.35 -3.88 3.24
N THR A 185 0.52 -4.24 4.51
CA THR A 185 1.72 -3.92 5.27
C THR A 185 1.89 -4.85 6.46
N ARG A 186 2.90 -4.59 7.29
CA ARG A 186 3.14 -5.28 8.55
C ARG A 186 2.15 -4.81 9.63
N GLU A 187 1.75 -5.70 10.53
CA GLU A 187 0.86 -5.39 11.65
C GLU A 187 1.37 -4.20 12.50
N ALA A 188 2.69 -4.07 12.64
CA ALA A 188 3.32 -2.98 13.37
C ALA A 188 2.94 -1.57 12.84
N PHE A 189 2.61 -1.46 11.57
CA PHE A 189 2.30 -0.19 10.90
C PHE A 189 0.81 0.12 10.77
N LYS A 190 -0.06 -0.73 11.28
CA LYS A 190 -1.52 -0.64 11.13
C LYS A 190 -2.13 0.72 11.49
N ARG A 191 -1.54 1.44 12.45
CA ARG A 191 -2.06 2.76 12.89
C ARG A 191 -1.76 3.90 11.93
N ASN A 192 -0.80 3.69 11.03
CA ASN A 192 -0.40 4.66 10.01
C ASN A 192 -0.99 4.33 8.63
N MET A 193 -1.67 3.18 8.51
CA MET A 193 -2.26 2.74 7.26
C MET A 193 -3.46 3.62 6.89
N PRO A 194 -3.48 4.18 5.66
CA PRO A 194 -4.64 4.90 5.14
C PRO A 194 -5.79 3.95 4.79
N GLY A 195 -6.98 4.51 4.62
CA GLY A 195 -8.16 3.77 4.23
C GLY A 195 -8.86 3.09 5.39
N ARG A 196 -9.74 2.15 5.07
CA ARG A 196 -10.61 1.47 6.03
C ARG A 196 -10.18 0.02 6.20
N ILE A 197 -10.32 -0.49 7.40
CA ILE A 197 -10.06 -1.89 7.75
C ILE A 197 -11.33 -2.48 8.34
N ILE A 198 -11.73 -3.65 7.87
CA ILE A 198 -12.83 -4.41 8.45
C ILE A 198 -12.27 -5.39 9.48
N GLY A 199 -12.87 -5.38 10.66
CA GLY A 199 -12.54 -6.30 11.74
C GLY A 199 -13.71 -7.18 12.13
N VAL A 200 -13.40 -8.33 12.71
CA VAL A 200 -14.38 -9.25 13.30
C VAL A 200 -14.61 -8.86 14.75
N SER A 201 -15.89 -8.79 15.16
CA SER A 201 -16.35 -8.43 16.48
C SER A 201 -17.54 -9.33 16.86
N VAL A 202 -18.21 -9.00 17.94
CA VAL A 202 -19.46 -9.63 18.33
C VAL A 202 -20.55 -8.57 18.51
N ASP A 203 -21.80 -8.96 18.26
CA ASP A 203 -22.96 -8.14 18.52
C ASP A 203 -23.36 -8.17 20.01
N ARG A 204 -24.43 -7.45 20.36
CA ARG A 204 -24.96 -7.41 21.73
C ARG A 204 -25.38 -8.78 22.27
N LEU A 205 -25.71 -9.72 21.39
CA LEU A 205 -26.17 -11.06 21.74
C LEU A 205 -25.02 -12.08 21.74
N GLY A 206 -23.78 -11.65 21.44
CA GLY A 206 -22.59 -12.50 21.35
C GLY A 206 -22.42 -13.19 19.99
N ASN A 207 -23.22 -12.88 18.99
CA ASN A 207 -23.05 -13.43 17.65
C ASN A 207 -21.93 -12.72 16.91
N ARG A 208 -21.27 -13.42 15.96
CA ARG A 208 -20.27 -12.83 15.09
C ARG A 208 -20.84 -11.64 14.33
N ALA A 209 -20.17 -10.51 14.38
CA ALA A 209 -20.49 -9.30 13.65
C ALA A 209 -19.22 -8.68 13.06
N LEU A 210 -19.39 -7.93 11.98
CA LEU A 210 -18.30 -7.20 11.34
C LEU A 210 -18.45 -5.71 11.66
N ARG A 211 -17.33 -5.03 11.78
CA ARG A 211 -17.28 -3.59 12.04
C ARG A 211 -16.10 -2.96 11.30
N MET A 212 -16.19 -1.67 11.04
CA MET A 212 -15.03 -0.89 10.62
C MET A 212 -14.10 -0.66 11.81
N ALA A 213 -12.82 -1.01 11.63
CA ALA A 213 -11.75 -0.76 12.58
C ALA A 213 -10.87 0.39 12.09
N LEU A 214 -10.14 1.03 12.99
CA LEU A 214 -9.20 2.12 12.72
C LEU A 214 -9.81 3.27 11.89
N GLN A 215 -11.07 3.59 12.17
CA GLN A 215 -11.74 4.72 11.53
C GLN A 215 -11.05 6.05 11.88
N MET A 216 -10.85 6.87 10.87
CA MET A 216 -10.47 8.27 11.08
C MET A 216 -11.58 9.03 11.81
N ARG A 217 -11.20 10.03 12.60
CA ARG A 217 -12.11 10.76 13.49
C ARG A 217 -13.28 11.43 12.75
N GLU A 218 -13.04 11.86 11.52
CA GLU A 218 -14.01 12.52 10.65
C GLU A 218 -15.15 11.59 10.18
N GLN A 219 -14.99 10.29 10.30
CA GLN A 219 -16.00 9.30 9.91
C GLN A 219 -16.87 8.85 11.08
N HIS A 220 -16.62 9.33 12.29
CA HIS A 220 -17.46 9.13 13.46
C HIS A 220 -18.65 10.10 13.42
N ILE A 221 -19.70 9.70 12.71
CA ILE A 221 -20.98 10.37 12.87
C ILE A 221 -21.77 9.57 13.91
N LYS A 222 -21.95 10.18 15.05
CA LYS A 222 -22.83 9.68 16.10
C LYS A 222 -24.27 10.01 15.75
#